data_70e45fdee426a05956330ddaf3ad4214
#
_entry.id   70e45fdee426a05956330ddaf3ad4214
#
_cell.length_a   1.000
_cell.length_b   1.000
_cell.length_c   1.000
_cell.angle_alpha   90.00
_cell.angle_beta   90.00
_cell.angle_gamma   90.00
#
_symmetry.space_group_name_H-M   'P 1'
#
loop_
_entity.id
_entity.type
_entity.pdbx_description
1 polymer ?
#
loop_
_entity_poly.entity_id
_entity_poly.type
_entity_poly.pdbx_seq_one_letter_code
_entity_poly.pdbx_strand_id
1 'polypeptide(L)'
;MKKIVLGILIFSLLFTSCYITSQNAMNENNNNINNQQSGELSMAGKNKVRLLNYLKSEVWEKKTLSGQMDLTWDDSIDMLKKVYSSTGKYPAISGYDFMNIGLSGWSGENQTEEAISWWNNAKNTGKHGIVTFCWHWREPGKSGGDFYSEKTNFTIPMKNGALDTNHSNFAKIKADLNKVATELTKLKNAGVPVLWRPLHEAGGDPQWNNPWFWWGASGNSKTEKAASYKALYIYMYEYFTYTKKLDNLIWVWNGQVKEYYPGDAFVDIISEDIYAENHESQISKFNNAKNYTSDEKMIALSENGRIPLPENMQKDNGKWLWFMTWNDGDQSGTNESNFWEGSYYNEDSIKTAVYSHENIITLDELPNLTSYPLQ
;
A
#
# COMPACT_ATOMS: atom_id res chain seq x y z
N MET A 1 -6.66 52.77 18.86
CA MET A 1 -7.08 52.05 17.64
C MET A 1 -6.01 51.90 16.55
N LYS A 2 -4.93 52.68 16.48
CA LYS A 2 -3.87 52.54 15.43
C LYS A 2 -2.83 51.45 15.67
N LYS A 3 -2.67 50.87 16.87
CA LYS A 3 -1.68 49.83 17.17
C LYS A 3 -2.16 48.38 16.89
N ILE A 4 -3.48 48.16 16.77
CA ILE A 4 -4.04 46.82 16.50
C ILE A 4 -4.03 46.49 15.01
N VAL A 5 -4.13 47.50 14.14
CA VAL A 5 -4.13 47.31 12.67
C VAL A 5 -2.75 46.94 12.13
N LEU A 6 -1.68 47.39 12.76
CA LEU A 6 -0.30 47.09 12.32
C LEU A 6 0.13 45.64 12.65
N GLY A 7 -0.38 45.06 13.75
CA GLY A 7 -0.10 43.66 14.11
C GLY A 7 -0.75 42.65 13.18
N ILE A 8 -1.93 42.94 12.66
CA ILE A 8 -2.65 42.04 11.73
C ILE A 8 -2.02 42.04 10.33
N LEU A 9 -1.53 43.21 9.88
CA LEU A 9 -0.82 43.29 8.57
C LEU A 9 0.55 42.57 8.58
N ILE A 10 1.29 42.60 9.68
CA ILE A 10 2.61 41.93 9.78
C ILE A 10 2.41 40.40 9.85
N PHE A 11 1.34 39.95 10.53
CA PHE A 11 1.05 38.51 10.59
C PHE A 11 0.59 37.93 9.24
N SER A 12 -0.19 38.69 8.44
CA SER A 12 -0.62 38.29 7.11
C SER A 12 0.55 38.25 6.10
N LEU A 13 1.50 39.18 6.21
CA LEU A 13 2.69 39.24 5.36
C LEU A 13 3.69 38.10 5.66
N LEU A 14 3.80 37.66 6.92
CA LEU A 14 4.64 36.53 7.30
C LEU A 14 4.05 35.18 6.81
N PHE A 15 2.74 35.00 6.87
CA PHE A 15 2.09 33.81 6.32
C PHE A 15 2.16 33.74 4.81
N THR A 16 1.99 34.86 4.10
CA THR A 16 2.13 34.92 2.64
C THR A 16 3.57 34.69 2.19
N SER A 17 4.55 35.23 2.92
CA SER A 17 5.97 34.99 2.62
C SER A 17 6.38 33.52 2.84
N CYS A 18 5.91 32.88 3.92
CA CYS A 18 6.17 31.47 4.18
C CYS A 18 5.49 30.57 3.13
N TYR A 19 4.27 30.90 2.71
CA TYR A 19 3.55 30.16 1.68
C TYR A 19 4.22 30.31 0.30
N ILE A 20 4.67 31.50 -0.07
CA ILE A 20 5.39 31.74 -1.34
C ILE A 20 6.75 31.07 -1.33
N THR A 21 7.48 31.02 -0.21
CA THR A 21 8.76 30.30 -0.12
C THR A 21 8.58 28.80 -0.20
N SER A 22 7.52 28.23 0.35
CA SER A 22 7.20 26.83 0.23
C SER A 22 6.77 26.44 -1.21
N GLN A 23 5.99 27.27 -1.87
CA GLN A 23 5.60 27.10 -3.28
C GLN A 23 6.81 27.20 -4.23
N ASN A 24 7.71 28.15 -3.98
CA ASN A 24 8.94 28.30 -4.78
C ASN A 24 9.89 27.11 -4.57
N ALA A 25 10.05 26.58 -3.35
CA ALA A 25 10.82 25.39 -3.06
C ALA A 25 10.17 24.13 -3.68
N MET A 26 8.84 24.03 -3.72
CA MET A 26 8.12 22.97 -4.43
C MET A 26 8.30 23.09 -5.95
N ASN A 27 8.26 24.28 -6.51
CA ASN A 27 8.45 24.51 -7.95
C ASN A 27 9.90 24.27 -8.40
N GLU A 28 10.88 24.65 -7.57
CA GLU A 28 12.29 24.33 -7.84
C GLU A 28 12.57 22.83 -7.70
N ASN A 29 11.98 22.15 -6.73
CA ASN A 29 12.03 20.69 -6.63
C ASN A 29 11.34 20.01 -7.82
N ASN A 30 10.16 20.45 -8.23
CA ASN A 30 9.46 19.92 -9.41
C ASN A 30 10.26 20.11 -10.70
N ASN A 31 10.95 21.24 -10.88
CA ASN A 31 11.84 21.47 -12.02
C ASN A 31 13.09 20.61 -11.97
N ASN A 32 13.66 20.36 -10.77
CA ASN A 32 14.78 19.43 -10.59
C ASN A 32 14.33 17.96 -10.76
N ILE A 33 13.13 17.61 -10.35
CA ILE A 33 12.50 16.29 -10.54
C ILE A 33 12.32 16.00 -12.03
N ASN A 34 11.78 16.95 -12.81
CA ASN A 34 11.58 16.80 -14.24
C ASN A 34 12.90 16.70 -15.02
N ASN A 35 13.98 17.34 -14.55
CA ASN A 35 15.31 17.26 -15.18
C ASN A 35 16.08 15.98 -14.79
N GLN A 36 15.71 15.26 -13.73
CA GLN A 36 16.36 14.00 -13.34
C GLN A 36 15.73 12.75 -13.98
N GLN A 37 14.59 12.86 -14.63
CA GLN A 37 13.86 11.73 -15.26
C GLN A 37 14.25 11.47 -16.72
N SER A 38 15.36 12.00 -17.24
CA SER A 38 15.79 11.79 -18.64
C SER A 38 16.48 10.44 -18.91
N GLY A 39 16.38 9.47 -17.99
CA GLY A 39 16.89 8.11 -18.19
C GLY A 39 15.81 7.19 -18.78
N GLU A 40 16.21 6.25 -19.65
CA GLU A 40 15.30 5.21 -20.13
C GLU A 40 14.78 4.36 -18.95
N LEU A 41 13.46 4.10 -18.89
CA LEU A 41 12.85 3.26 -17.88
C LEU A 41 13.44 1.85 -17.93
N SER A 42 13.66 1.24 -16.77
CA SER A 42 13.95 -0.20 -16.68
C SER A 42 12.81 -1.04 -17.28
N MET A 43 13.05 -2.33 -17.51
CA MET A 43 11.97 -3.24 -17.94
C MET A 43 10.81 -3.23 -16.93
N ALA A 44 11.12 -3.26 -15.63
CA ALA A 44 10.10 -3.19 -14.58
C ALA A 44 9.39 -1.83 -14.55
N GLY A 45 10.09 -0.74 -14.82
CA GLY A 45 9.48 0.58 -15.00
C GLY A 45 8.52 0.63 -16.19
N LYS A 46 8.90 0.03 -17.32
CA LYS A 46 7.99 -0.13 -18.47
C LYS A 46 6.78 -0.99 -18.09
N ASN A 47 6.98 -2.10 -17.36
CA ASN A 47 5.90 -2.95 -16.89
C ASN A 47 5.00 -2.25 -15.86
N LYS A 48 5.54 -1.37 -15.00
CA LYS A 48 4.75 -0.47 -14.15
C LYS A 48 3.78 0.38 -14.98
N VAL A 49 4.26 1.04 -16.04
CA VAL A 49 3.41 1.86 -16.91
C VAL A 49 2.33 1.01 -17.58
N ARG A 50 2.69 -0.17 -18.10
CA ARG A 50 1.73 -1.11 -18.70
C ARG A 50 0.64 -1.54 -17.73
N LEU A 51 1.04 -1.89 -16.49
CA LEU A 51 0.08 -2.27 -15.45
C LEU A 51 -0.84 -1.11 -15.09
N LEU A 52 -0.31 0.10 -14.88
CA LEU A 52 -1.14 1.28 -14.59
C LEU A 52 -2.14 1.57 -15.72
N ASN A 53 -1.70 1.46 -16.97
CA ASN A 53 -2.59 1.65 -18.13
C ASN A 53 -3.71 0.60 -18.15
N TYR A 54 -3.37 -0.68 -17.91
CA TYR A 54 -4.36 -1.75 -17.80
C TYR A 54 -5.36 -1.48 -16.67
N LEU A 55 -4.87 -1.16 -15.48
CA LEU A 55 -5.71 -0.86 -14.32
C LEU A 55 -6.67 0.29 -14.61
N LYS A 56 -6.18 1.36 -15.24
CA LYS A 56 -6.98 2.55 -15.55
C LYS A 56 -7.97 2.32 -16.68
N SER A 57 -7.56 1.63 -17.75
CA SER A 57 -8.39 1.52 -18.96
C SER A 57 -9.37 0.35 -18.91
N GLU A 58 -9.04 -0.76 -18.27
CA GLU A 58 -9.84 -1.98 -18.33
C GLU A 58 -10.47 -2.40 -16.99
N VAL A 59 -9.90 -1.96 -15.87
CA VAL A 59 -10.35 -2.40 -14.55
C VAL A 59 -11.14 -1.30 -13.83
N TRP A 60 -10.55 -0.12 -13.68
CA TRP A 60 -11.13 0.97 -12.91
C TRP A 60 -12.54 1.32 -13.38
N GLU A 61 -13.50 1.36 -12.44
CA GLU A 61 -14.92 1.60 -12.62
C GLU A 61 -15.67 0.58 -13.53
N LYS A 62 -14.99 -0.47 -13.97
CA LYS A 62 -15.57 -1.51 -14.84
C LYS A 62 -15.65 -2.86 -14.15
N LYS A 63 -14.52 -3.31 -13.59
CA LYS A 63 -14.36 -4.63 -12.97
C LYS A 63 -13.52 -4.51 -11.68
N THR A 64 -13.43 -5.60 -10.94
CA THR A 64 -12.61 -5.70 -9.73
C THR A 64 -11.64 -6.87 -9.87
N LEU A 65 -10.34 -6.65 -9.57
CA LEU A 65 -9.37 -7.74 -9.51
C LEU A 65 -9.52 -8.54 -8.22
N SER A 66 -9.43 -9.84 -8.31
CA SER A 66 -9.33 -10.72 -7.14
C SER A 66 -7.91 -10.71 -6.58
N GLY A 67 -7.80 -10.72 -5.26
CA GLY A 67 -6.51 -10.76 -4.57
C GLY A 67 -6.53 -11.65 -3.34
N GLN A 68 -5.36 -12.22 -3.03
CA GLN A 68 -5.13 -13.04 -1.84
C GLN A 68 -3.75 -12.73 -1.26
N MET A 69 -3.70 -12.43 0.05
CA MET A 69 -2.45 -12.35 0.79
C MET A 69 -1.89 -13.74 1.04
N ASP A 70 -0.61 -13.93 0.71
CA ASP A 70 0.09 -15.16 1.02
C ASP A 70 0.60 -15.18 2.46
N LEU A 71 0.97 -16.34 2.96
CA LEU A 71 1.40 -16.50 4.34
C LEU A 71 2.90 -16.20 4.47
N THR A 72 3.25 -15.31 5.40
CA THR A 72 4.62 -14.76 5.49
C THR A 72 5.56 -15.59 6.36
N TRP A 73 5.05 -16.55 7.12
CA TRP A 73 5.84 -17.26 8.15
C TRP A 73 5.84 -18.78 7.99
N ASP A 74 5.21 -19.31 6.95
CA ASP A 74 5.18 -20.75 6.69
C ASP A 74 5.02 -21.06 5.20
N ASP A 75 6.14 -21.29 4.51
CA ASP A 75 6.19 -21.63 3.08
C ASP A 75 5.50 -22.97 2.74
N SER A 76 5.17 -23.78 3.74
CA SER A 76 4.42 -25.01 3.50
C SER A 76 2.95 -24.77 3.15
N ILE A 77 2.47 -23.53 3.40
CA ILE A 77 1.10 -23.12 3.18
C ILE A 77 1.02 -22.15 2.01
N ASP A 78 0.49 -22.63 0.93
CA ASP A 78 0.24 -21.88 -0.29
C ASP A 78 -1.20 -21.38 -0.31
N MET A 79 -1.42 -20.12 0.09
CA MET A 79 -2.75 -19.51 0.14
C MET A 79 -3.38 -19.43 -1.26
N LEU A 80 -2.57 -19.21 -2.30
CA LEU A 80 -3.07 -19.16 -3.67
C LEU A 80 -3.61 -20.50 -4.14
N LYS A 81 -2.96 -21.59 -3.72
CA LYS A 81 -3.43 -22.95 -3.97
C LYS A 81 -4.72 -23.27 -3.20
N LYS A 82 -4.88 -22.74 -1.97
CA LYS A 82 -6.15 -22.86 -1.23
C LYS A 82 -7.28 -22.18 -1.99
N VAL A 83 -7.04 -20.98 -2.53
CA VAL A 83 -8.02 -20.28 -3.38
C VAL A 83 -8.39 -21.11 -4.58
N TYR A 84 -7.40 -21.63 -5.31
CA TYR A 84 -7.64 -22.47 -6.47
C TYR A 84 -8.42 -23.76 -6.13
N SER A 85 -8.09 -24.40 -5.02
CA SER A 85 -8.76 -25.62 -4.58
C SER A 85 -10.24 -25.42 -4.27
N SER A 86 -10.61 -24.24 -3.76
CA SER A 86 -12.00 -23.90 -3.42
C SER A 86 -12.80 -23.39 -4.61
N THR A 87 -12.15 -22.71 -5.58
CA THR A 87 -12.85 -21.95 -6.63
C THR A 87 -12.58 -22.43 -8.05
N GLY A 88 -11.51 -23.23 -8.25
CA GLY A 88 -11.01 -23.58 -9.58
C GLY A 88 -10.27 -22.44 -10.29
N LYS A 89 -10.06 -21.29 -9.61
CA LYS A 89 -9.41 -20.11 -10.15
C LYS A 89 -8.27 -19.62 -9.24
N TYR A 90 -7.19 -19.11 -9.81
CA TYR A 90 -6.20 -18.36 -9.07
C TYR A 90 -6.58 -16.86 -8.98
N PRO A 91 -6.26 -16.16 -7.89
CA PRO A 91 -6.47 -14.72 -7.82
C PRO A 91 -5.59 -13.99 -8.86
N ALA A 92 -6.01 -12.81 -9.29
CA ALA A 92 -5.22 -11.97 -10.19
C ALA A 92 -3.99 -11.36 -9.48
N ILE A 93 -4.12 -11.07 -8.18
CA ILE A 93 -3.09 -10.43 -7.35
C ILE A 93 -2.66 -11.37 -6.25
N SER A 94 -1.35 -11.55 -6.08
CA SER A 94 -0.76 -12.14 -4.88
C SER A 94 -0.16 -11.06 -4.00
N GLY A 95 -0.48 -11.09 -2.72
CA GLY A 95 0.02 -10.16 -1.72
C GLY A 95 1.09 -10.78 -0.86
N TYR A 96 2.11 -9.98 -0.52
CA TYR A 96 3.28 -10.37 0.27
C TYR A 96 3.59 -9.31 1.31
N ASP A 97 4.38 -9.66 2.33
CA ASP A 97 4.75 -8.76 3.41
C ASP A 97 6.24 -8.86 3.75
N PHE A 98 6.89 -7.72 3.88
CA PHE A 98 8.28 -7.66 4.32
C PHE A 98 8.46 -7.69 5.85
N MET A 99 7.46 -8.10 6.62
CA MET A 99 7.47 -8.08 8.10
C MET A 99 8.66 -8.80 8.74
N ASN A 100 9.23 -9.77 8.06
CA ASN A 100 10.35 -10.56 8.59
C ASN A 100 11.73 -10.05 8.16
N ILE A 101 11.81 -9.03 7.32
CA ILE A 101 13.08 -8.43 6.91
C ILE A 101 13.84 -7.92 8.14
N GLY A 102 15.06 -8.44 8.31
CA GLY A 102 15.95 -8.04 9.39
C GLY A 102 15.76 -8.79 10.70
N LEU A 103 14.86 -9.77 10.78
CA LEU A 103 14.84 -10.70 11.90
C LEU A 103 16.11 -11.57 11.92
N SER A 104 16.70 -11.72 13.10
CA SER A 104 17.79 -12.66 13.30
C SER A 104 17.27 -14.09 13.18
N GLY A 105 17.94 -14.91 12.37
CA GLY A 105 17.54 -16.31 12.18
C GLY A 105 16.37 -16.52 11.24
N TRP A 106 15.86 -15.47 10.61
CA TRP A 106 14.90 -15.63 9.51
C TRP A 106 15.57 -16.35 8.36
N SER A 107 15.10 -17.54 8.06
CA SER A 107 15.71 -18.46 7.08
C SER A 107 14.70 -19.05 6.10
N GLY A 108 13.43 -18.71 6.27
CA GLY A 108 12.41 -19.54 5.65
C GLY A 108 11.84 -18.92 4.38
N GLU A 109 11.39 -17.70 4.45
CA GLU A 109 10.51 -17.24 3.41
C GLU A 109 11.16 -16.27 2.47
N ASN A 110 11.21 -16.68 1.24
CA ASN A 110 11.69 -15.84 0.18
C ASN A 110 10.52 -15.19 -0.55
N GLN A 111 9.77 -14.33 0.17
CA GLN A 111 8.62 -13.60 -0.39
C GLN A 111 8.99 -12.89 -1.71
N THR A 112 10.22 -12.43 -1.83
CA THR A 112 10.74 -11.80 -3.05
C THR A 112 10.80 -12.79 -4.21
N GLU A 113 11.32 -14.00 -3.99
CA GLU A 113 11.44 -15.03 -5.05
C GLU A 113 10.07 -15.60 -5.44
N GLU A 114 9.17 -15.73 -4.48
CA GLU A 114 7.79 -16.14 -4.75
C GLU A 114 7.07 -15.09 -5.61
N ALA A 115 7.22 -13.80 -5.28
CA ALA A 115 6.66 -12.71 -6.05
C ALA A 115 7.24 -12.64 -7.47
N ILE A 116 8.56 -12.91 -7.62
CA ILE A 116 9.22 -13.04 -8.94
C ILE A 116 8.64 -14.21 -9.72
N SER A 117 8.46 -15.35 -9.05
CA SER A 117 7.86 -16.54 -9.68
C SER A 117 6.41 -16.28 -10.10
N TRP A 118 5.62 -15.63 -9.23
CA TRP A 118 4.25 -15.25 -9.53
C TRP A 118 4.15 -14.30 -10.73
N TRP A 119 5.01 -13.30 -10.82
CA TRP A 119 5.05 -12.42 -11.98
C TRP A 119 5.49 -13.16 -13.25
N ASN A 120 6.56 -13.94 -13.20
CA ASN A 120 7.14 -14.54 -14.41
C ASN A 120 6.26 -15.61 -15.04
N ASN A 121 5.66 -16.47 -14.25
CA ASN A 121 4.81 -17.57 -14.71
C ASN A 121 3.95 -18.10 -13.54
N ALA A 122 2.93 -17.36 -13.18
CA ALA A 122 2.07 -17.64 -12.03
C ALA A 122 1.59 -19.11 -12.04
N LYS A 123 2.05 -19.90 -11.07
CA LYS A 123 1.67 -21.31 -10.91
C LYS A 123 1.76 -22.12 -12.22
N ASN A 124 2.73 -21.82 -13.09
CA ASN A 124 2.94 -22.48 -14.39
C ASN A 124 1.76 -22.38 -15.39
N THR A 125 0.96 -21.34 -15.27
CA THR A 125 -0.20 -21.08 -16.15
C THR A 125 0.15 -20.36 -17.45
N GLY A 126 1.38 -19.86 -17.59
CA GLY A 126 1.78 -18.99 -18.69
C GLY A 126 1.32 -17.53 -18.54
N LYS A 127 0.74 -17.17 -17.37
CA LYS A 127 0.25 -15.83 -17.06
C LYS A 127 1.21 -15.07 -16.15
N HIS A 128 1.20 -13.76 -16.27
CA HIS A 128 1.84 -12.83 -15.35
C HIS A 128 0.85 -12.44 -14.25
N GLY A 129 1.09 -12.89 -13.01
CA GLY A 129 0.28 -12.47 -11.87
C GLY A 129 0.72 -11.12 -11.33
N ILE A 130 -0.22 -10.29 -10.88
CA ILE A 130 0.08 -8.99 -10.29
C ILE A 130 0.62 -9.18 -8.87
N VAL A 131 1.60 -8.35 -8.49
CA VAL A 131 2.31 -8.43 -7.22
C VAL A 131 2.01 -7.21 -6.36
N THR A 132 1.63 -7.41 -5.10
CA THR A 132 1.57 -6.36 -4.10
C THR A 132 2.41 -6.70 -2.88
N PHE A 133 3.02 -5.69 -2.28
CA PHE A 133 3.73 -5.81 -1.02
C PHE A 133 3.22 -4.77 -0.03
N CYS A 134 2.94 -5.20 1.21
CA CYS A 134 2.90 -4.33 2.38
C CYS A 134 4.15 -4.53 3.23
N TRP A 135 4.26 -3.79 4.33
CA TRP A 135 5.36 -3.90 5.25
C TRP A 135 4.92 -3.63 6.69
N HIS A 136 4.69 -4.70 7.45
CA HIS A 136 4.58 -4.60 8.89
C HIS A 136 5.96 -4.32 9.47
N TRP A 137 6.32 -3.04 9.46
CA TRP A 137 7.66 -2.58 9.81
C TRP A 137 7.91 -2.65 11.31
N ARG A 138 8.68 -3.66 11.73
CA ARG A 138 9.09 -3.83 13.11
C ARG A 138 9.93 -2.65 13.57
N GLU A 139 10.02 -2.41 14.89
CA GLU A 139 10.78 -1.32 15.50
C GLU A 139 12.17 -1.20 14.88
N PRO A 140 12.50 -0.06 14.22
CA PRO A 140 13.77 0.10 13.54
C PRO A 140 14.99 -0.05 14.45
N GLY A 141 15.96 -0.88 13.99
CA GLY A 141 17.20 -1.11 14.71
C GLY A 141 17.10 -2.08 15.88
N LYS A 142 15.98 -2.81 16.03
CA LYS A 142 15.78 -3.81 17.08
C LYS A 142 15.43 -5.15 16.46
N SER A 143 16.28 -6.15 16.64
CA SER A 143 15.98 -7.52 16.24
C SER A 143 14.81 -8.08 17.06
N GLY A 144 13.77 -8.60 16.40
CA GLY A 144 12.58 -9.12 17.06
C GLY A 144 11.68 -8.05 17.70
N GLY A 145 11.86 -6.77 17.33
CA GLY A 145 10.93 -5.70 17.73
C GLY A 145 9.52 -5.92 17.18
N ASP A 146 8.55 -5.24 17.78
CA ASP A 146 7.16 -5.28 17.36
C ASP A 146 6.83 -4.06 16.47
N PHE A 147 5.75 -4.14 15.72
CA PHE A 147 5.24 -3.02 14.91
C PHE A 147 4.11 -2.26 15.62
N TYR A 148 3.48 -2.85 16.64
CA TYR A 148 2.42 -2.18 17.39
C TYR A 148 2.95 -1.07 18.28
N SER A 149 2.26 0.08 18.26
CA SER A 149 2.65 1.28 19.01
C SER A 149 2.67 1.08 20.52
N GLU A 150 1.82 0.20 21.05
CA GLU A 150 1.78 -0.16 22.47
C GLU A 150 2.98 -1.02 22.92
N LYS A 151 3.69 -1.65 21.98
CA LYS A 151 4.81 -2.54 22.23
C LYS A 151 6.17 -1.95 21.87
N THR A 152 6.20 -0.73 21.38
CA THR A 152 7.43 -0.02 21.03
C THR A 152 7.40 1.43 21.49
N ASN A 153 8.57 1.95 21.88
CA ASN A 153 8.76 3.37 22.16
C ASN A 153 9.46 4.11 21.00
N PHE A 154 9.55 3.48 19.84
CA PHE A 154 10.17 4.10 18.68
C PHE A 154 9.33 5.26 18.16
N THR A 155 10.00 6.37 17.88
CA THR A 155 9.37 7.58 17.31
C THR A 155 10.09 8.05 16.08
N ILE A 156 9.35 8.58 15.13
CA ILE A 156 9.89 9.27 13.97
C ILE A 156 10.58 10.55 14.45
N PRO A 157 11.87 10.74 14.18
CA PRO A 157 12.58 11.91 14.70
C PRO A 157 12.20 13.16 13.90
N MET A 158 11.59 14.12 14.56
CA MET A 158 11.15 15.38 13.96
C MET A 158 11.89 16.57 14.57
N LYS A 159 12.26 17.56 13.74
CA LYS A 159 12.85 18.83 14.15
C LYS A 159 12.35 19.95 13.24
N ASN A 160 11.78 20.98 13.81
CA ASN A 160 11.27 22.13 13.06
C ASN A 160 10.28 21.75 11.92
N GLY A 161 9.43 20.74 12.15
CA GLY A 161 8.42 20.29 11.17
C GLY A 161 8.94 19.37 10.06
N ALA A 162 10.21 18.96 10.07
CA ALA A 162 10.81 18.04 9.12
C ALA A 162 11.49 16.86 9.84
N LEU A 163 11.88 15.82 9.09
CA LEU A 163 12.69 14.73 9.64
C LEU A 163 14.05 15.24 10.12
N ASP A 164 14.44 14.88 11.35
CA ASP A 164 15.76 15.14 11.87
C ASP A 164 16.75 14.06 11.40
N THR A 165 17.44 14.33 10.30
CA THR A 165 18.41 13.40 9.68
C THR A 165 19.67 13.19 10.52
N ASN A 166 19.89 13.98 11.57
CA ASN A 166 21.00 13.84 12.50
C ASN A 166 20.67 13.00 13.73
N HIS A 167 19.40 12.68 13.94
CA HIS A 167 18.95 11.88 15.07
C HIS A 167 19.32 10.40 14.90
N SER A 168 19.67 9.70 15.99
CA SER A 168 20.04 8.28 15.94
C SER A 168 18.90 7.38 15.39
N ASN A 169 17.64 7.70 15.65
CA ASN A 169 16.50 6.96 15.09
C ASN A 169 16.43 7.07 13.57
N PHE A 170 16.84 8.20 12.99
CA PHE A 170 16.88 8.35 11.53
C PHE A 170 17.88 7.37 10.88
N ALA A 171 19.05 7.17 11.50
CA ALA A 171 20.00 6.18 11.01
C ALA A 171 19.45 4.76 11.01
N LYS A 172 18.63 4.41 12.03
CA LYS A 172 17.93 3.11 12.10
C LYS A 172 16.86 2.98 11.00
N ILE A 173 16.04 4.02 10.81
CA ILE A 173 15.06 4.11 9.70
C ILE A 173 15.79 3.87 8.37
N LYS A 174 16.85 4.61 8.09
CA LYS A 174 17.61 4.49 6.85
C LYS A 174 18.23 3.11 6.64
N ALA A 175 18.70 2.46 7.72
CA ALA A 175 19.23 1.11 7.66
C ALA A 175 18.17 0.10 7.21
N ASP A 176 16.96 0.17 7.75
CA ASP A 176 15.87 -0.73 7.37
C ASP A 176 15.33 -0.44 5.97
N LEU A 177 15.20 0.85 5.60
CA LEU A 177 14.88 1.23 4.21
C LEU A 177 15.88 0.64 3.21
N ASN A 178 17.18 0.57 3.58
CA ASN A 178 18.17 -0.07 2.70
C ASN A 178 17.95 -1.56 2.52
N LYS A 179 17.53 -2.27 3.58
CA LYS A 179 17.22 -3.72 3.50
C LYS A 179 16.04 -3.95 2.54
N VAL A 180 14.95 -3.21 2.73
CA VAL A 180 13.76 -3.30 1.85
C VAL A 180 14.12 -2.90 0.43
N ALA A 181 14.90 -1.83 0.24
CA ALA A 181 15.35 -1.42 -1.09
C ALA A 181 16.18 -2.50 -1.81
N THR A 182 16.90 -3.34 -1.06
CA THR A 182 17.62 -4.49 -1.66
C THR A 182 16.63 -5.50 -2.25
N GLU A 183 15.58 -5.85 -1.53
CA GLU A 183 14.56 -6.79 -2.02
C GLU A 183 13.75 -6.19 -3.18
N LEU A 184 13.32 -4.94 -3.06
CA LEU A 184 12.64 -4.23 -4.15
C LEU A 184 13.51 -4.09 -5.41
N THR A 185 14.84 -4.02 -5.25
CA THR A 185 15.78 -4.03 -6.38
C THR A 185 15.83 -5.38 -7.07
N LYS A 186 15.75 -6.50 -6.33
CA LYS A 186 15.64 -7.84 -6.94
C LYS A 186 14.38 -7.94 -7.80
N LEU A 187 13.23 -7.49 -7.28
CA LEU A 187 11.96 -7.42 -8.03
C LEU A 187 12.10 -6.56 -9.30
N LYS A 188 12.70 -5.37 -9.17
CA LYS A 188 12.99 -4.51 -10.32
C LYS A 188 13.84 -5.21 -11.39
N ASN A 189 14.93 -5.85 -10.97
CA ASN A 189 15.84 -6.54 -11.88
C ASN A 189 15.17 -7.74 -12.59
N ALA A 190 14.20 -8.37 -11.95
CA ALA A 190 13.36 -9.42 -12.53
C ALA A 190 12.20 -8.90 -13.41
N GLY A 191 12.08 -7.57 -13.59
CA GLY A 191 11.03 -6.97 -14.41
C GLY A 191 9.67 -6.82 -13.73
N VAL A 192 9.59 -7.01 -12.41
CA VAL A 192 8.34 -7.02 -11.63
C VAL A 192 7.89 -5.60 -11.29
N PRO A 193 6.72 -5.14 -11.74
CA PRO A 193 6.06 -3.95 -11.18
C PRO A 193 5.42 -4.34 -9.84
N VAL A 194 5.50 -3.47 -8.84
CA VAL A 194 5.01 -3.74 -7.49
C VAL A 194 3.98 -2.72 -7.08
N LEU A 195 2.78 -3.18 -6.72
CA LEU A 195 1.82 -2.39 -5.95
C LEU A 195 2.39 -2.27 -4.52
N TRP A 196 3.08 -1.17 -4.23
CA TRP A 196 3.82 -0.94 -2.99
C TRP A 196 2.94 -0.19 -1.98
N ARG A 197 2.57 -0.85 -0.88
CA ARG A 197 1.69 -0.35 0.17
C ARG A 197 2.42 -0.24 1.53
N PRO A 198 3.36 0.69 1.67
CA PRO A 198 4.08 0.89 2.93
C PRO A 198 3.27 1.71 3.93
N LEU A 199 3.63 1.62 5.21
CA LEU A 199 3.10 2.46 6.27
C LEU A 199 1.55 2.47 6.30
N HIS A 200 0.96 1.31 6.04
CA HIS A 200 -0.49 1.11 5.97
C HIS A 200 -1.14 1.34 7.33
N GLU A 201 -2.45 1.55 7.34
CA GLU A 201 -3.29 1.71 8.53
C GLU A 201 -2.79 2.74 9.55
N ALA A 202 -2.12 3.80 9.06
CA ALA A 202 -1.47 4.79 9.91
C ALA A 202 -2.42 5.51 10.86
N GLY A 203 -3.68 5.73 10.45
CA GLY A 203 -4.71 6.36 11.27
C GLY A 203 -5.28 5.45 12.36
N GLY A 204 -5.05 4.15 12.27
CA GLY A 204 -5.71 3.18 13.14
C GLY A 204 -7.21 3.12 12.92
N ASP A 205 -7.95 2.67 13.94
CA ASP A 205 -9.40 2.75 13.90
C ASP A 205 -9.87 4.21 14.03
N PRO A 206 -10.55 4.77 13.03
CA PRO A 206 -11.03 6.15 13.08
C PRO A 206 -12.00 6.41 14.24
N GLN A 207 -12.73 5.38 14.71
CA GLN A 207 -13.65 5.51 15.85
C GLN A 207 -12.89 5.74 17.16
N TRP A 208 -11.76 5.07 17.33
CA TRP A 208 -10.95 5.13 18.54
C TRP A 208 -9.86 6.18 18.48
N ASN A 209 -9.55 6.69 17.27
CA ASN A 209 -8.53 7.72 17.05
C ASN A 209 -7.16 7.34 17.66
N ASN A 210 -6.86 6.05 17.63
CA ASN A 210 -5.67 5.47 18.24
C ASN A 210 -4.88 4.68 17.19
N PRO A 211 -3.81 5.26 16.61
CA PRO A 211 -2.93 4.55 15.70
C PRO A 211 -2.30 3.36 16.40
N TRP A 212 -2.56 2.15 15.89
CA TRP A 212 -1.99 0.95 16.48
C TRP A 212 -0.57 0.63 16.03
N PHE A 213 -0.09 1.22 14.93
CA PHE A 213 1.27 1.05 14.45
C PHE A 213 2.15 2.26 14.81
N TRP A 214 3.45 2.01 15.10
CA TRP A 214 4.37 3.05 15.53
C TRP A 214 4.53 4.20 14.53
N TRP A 215 4.46 3.93 13.24
CA TRP A 215 4.56 4.96 12.20
C TRP A 215 3.37 5.92 12.16
N GLY A 216 2.22 5.50 12.62
CA GLY A 216 1.04 6.35 12.78
C GLY A 216 0.97 7.06 14.13
N ALA A 217 1.69 6.54 15.14
CA ALA A 217 1.57 6.98 16.52
C ALA A 217 2.61 8.03 16.97
N SER A 218 3.58 8.38 16.11
CA SER A 218 4.68 9.27 16.47
C SER A 218 4.26 10.73 16.61
N GLY A 219 4.10 11.21 17.82
CA GLY A 219 3.72 12.58 18.18
C GLY A 219 2.77 12.65 19.38
N ASN A 220 2.64 13.83 19.98
CA ASN A 220 1.83 14.05 21.19
C ASN A 220 0.40 14.50 20.85
N SER A 221 0.14 14.89 19.62
CA SER A 221 -1.17 15.34 19.12
C SER A 221 -1.48 14.71 17.78
N LYS A 222 -2.75 14.68 17.38
CA LYS A 222 -3.17 14.22 16.04
C LYS A 222 -2.39 14.92 14.92
N THR A 223 -2.22 16.23 15.04
CA THR A 223 -1.50 17.04 14.06
C THR A 223 -0.03 16.65 13.97
N GLU A 224 0.64 16.40 15.10
CA GLU A 224 2.03 15.96 15.14
C GLU A 224 2.19 14.54 14.57
N LYS A 225 1.29 13.62 14.93
CA LYS A 225 1.27 12.25 14.39
C LYS A 225 1.14 12.26 12.86
N ALA A 226 0.17 12.99 12.34
CA ALA A 226 -0.03 13.12 10.89
C ALA A 226 1.17 13.80 10.20
N ALA A 227 1.78 14.81 10.81
CA ALA A 227 2.96 15.48 10.27
C ALA A 227 4.17 14.55 10.21
N SER A 228 4.44 13.79 11.29
CA SER A 228 5.54 12.83 11.36
C SER A 228 5.38 11.71 10.33
N TYR A 229 4.18 11.15 10.22
CA TYR A 229 3.86 10.13 9.22
C TYR A 229 4.12 10.64 7.80
N LYS A 230 3.55 11.82 7.46
CA LYS A 230 3.73 12.40 6.11
C LYS A 230 5.20 12.65 5.80
N ALA A 231 5.96 13.15 6.75
CA ALA A 231 7.39 13.37 6.57
C ALA A 231 8.14 12.05 6.31
N LEU A 232 7.81 10.98 7.03
CA LEU A 232 8.41 9.65 6.80
C LEU A 232 7.98 9.06 5.45
N TYR A 233 6.70 9.18 5.08
CA TYR A 233 6.18 8.66 3.81
C TYR A 233 6.85 9.35 2.62
N ILE A 234 6.90 10.68 2.63
CA ILE A 234 7.55 11.48 1.57
C ILE A 234 9.04 11.14 1.48
N TYR A 235 9.74 11.05 2.63
CA TYR A 235 11.14 10.65 2.63
C TYR A 235 11.35 9.26 2.02
N MET A 236 10.51 8.27 2.36
CA MET A 236 10.57 6.92 1.80
C MET A 236 10.34 6.95 0.29
N TYR A 237 9.34 7.72 -0.18
CA TYR A 237 9.05 7.90 -1.60
C TYR A 237 10.28 8.46 -2.34
N GLU A 238 10.84 9.57 -1.87
CA GLU A 238 12.00 10.22 -2.48
C GLU A 238 13.23 9.32 -2.45
N TYR A 239 13.44 8.64 -1.33
CA TYR A 239 14.59 7.75 -1.17
C TYR A 239 14.53 6.55 -2.12
N PHE A 240 13.38 5.89 -2.24
CA PHE A 240 13.21 4.76 -3.15
C PHE A 240 13.19 5.19 -4.61
N THR A 241 12.48 6.25 -4.92
CA THR A 241 12.34 6.73 -6.30
C THR A 241 13.62 7.35 -6.85
N TYR A 242 14.21 8.29 -6.10
CA TYR A 242 15.32 9.09 -6.64
C TYR A 242 16.70 8.57 -6.22
N THR A 243 16.87 8.13 -4.97
CA THR A 243 18.16 7.63 -4.49
C THR A 243 18.40 6.19 -4.90
N LYS A 244 17.40 5.31 -4.72
CA LYS A 244 17.49 3.90 -5.10
C LYS A 244 17.06 3.62 -6.54
N LYS A 245 16.44 4.60 -7.20
CA LYS A 245 15.99 4.51 -8.60
C LYS A 245 15.05 3.31 -8.83
N LEU A 246 14.14 3.09 -7.89
CA LEU A 246 13.13 2.04 -7.97
C LEU A 246 11.94 2.54 -8.81
N ASP A 247 12.07 2.48 -10.12
CA ASP A 247 11.08 2.96 -11.08
C ASP A 247 9.91 1.97 -11.32
N ASN A 248 9.92 0.85 -10.61
CA ASN A 248 8.93 -0.23 -10.69
C ASN A 248 7.82 -0.16 -9.64
N LEU A 249 7.85 0.81 -8.71
CA LEU A 249 6.88 0.91 -7.63
C LEU A 249 5.64 1.71 -8.06
N ILE A 250 4.46 1.14 -7.84
CA ILE A 250 3.15 1.82 -7.88
C ILE A 250 2.79 2.10 -6.43
N TRP A 251 2.74 3.37 -6.04
CA TRP A 251 2.56 3.77 -4.67
C TRP A 251 1.08 3.72 -4.26
N VAL A 252 0.77 2.74 -3.41
CA VAL A 252 -0.56 2.52 -2.85
C VAL A 252 -0.60 3.08 -1.44
N TRP A 253 -1.31 4.18 -1.23
CA TRP A 253 -1.46 4.78 0.08
C TRP A 253 -2.67 4.21 0.81
N ASN A 254 -2.45 3.80 2.06
CA ASN A 254 -3.44 3.23 2.96
C ASN A 254 -3.33 3.82 4.38
N GLY A 255 -3.46 5.12 4.50
CA GLY A 255 -3.44 5.76 5.83
C GLY A 255 -4.80 5.77 6.53
N GLN A 256 -5.87 5.44 5.82
CA GLN A 256 -7.26 5.33 6.27
C GLN A 256 -7.87 6.60 6.91
N VAL A 257 -7.12 7.68 7.03
CA VAL A 257 -7.55 8.96 7.60
C VAL A 257 -6.96 10.09 6.79
N LYS A 258 -7.80 11.03 6.34
CA LYS A 258 -7.42 12.15 5.46
C LYS A 258 -6.22 12.96 5.94
N GLU A 259 -6.11 13.18 7.24
CA GLU A 259 -5.04 13.95 7.85
C GLU A 259 -3.65 13.37 7.60
N TYR A 260 -3.56 12.05 7.36
CA TYR A 260 -2.32 11.34 7.03
C TYR A 260 -1.98 11.35 5.55
N TYR A 261 -2.87 11.85 4.67
CA TYR A 261 -2.63 11.86 3.24
C TYR A 261 -1.41 12.71 2.86
N PRO A 262 -0.37 12.13 2.21
CA PRO A 262 0.89 12.84 1.97
C PRO A 262 0.83 13.82 0.80
N GLY A 263 -0.20 13.73 -0.03
CA GLY A 263 -0.40 14.55 -1.23
C GLY A 263 -0.33 13.75 -2.53
N ASP A 264 -1.00 14.27 -3.55
CA ASP A 264 -1.25 13.59 -4.84
C ASP A 264 0.02 13.21 -5.61
N ALA A 265 1.10 13.98 -5.43
CA ALA A 265 2.40 13.73 -6.08
C ALA A 265 3.11 12.44 -5.59
N PHE A 266 2.69 11.90 -4.45
CA PHE A 266 3.34 10.76 -3.80
C PHE A 266 2.48 9.49 -3.80
N VAL A 267 1.30 9.53 -4.45
CA VAL A 267 0.31 8.46 -4.40
C VAL A 267 -0.23 8.17 -5.79
N ASP A 268 -0.10 6.93 -6.23
CA ASP A 268 -0.71 6.46 -7.49
C ASP A 268 -2.14 5.94 -7.25
N ILE A 269 -2.36 5.19 -6.16
CA ILE A 269 -3.64 4.53 -5.81
C ILE A 269 -3.93 4.76 -4.33
N ILE A 270 -5.18 5.02 -3.99
CA ILE A 270 -5.67 5.07 -2.60
C ILE A 270 -6.26 3.71 -2.25
N SER A 271 -6.09 3.27 -1.00
CA SER A 271 -6.72 2.02 -0.55
C SER A 271 -7.23 2.08 0.89
N GLU A 272 -8.16 1.18 1.19
CA GLU A 272 -8.76 0.97 2.51
C GLU A 272 -8.59 -0.49 2.92
N ASP A 273 -8.45 -0.74 4.22
CA ASP A 273 -8.51 -2.05 4.83
C ASP A 273 -9.81 -2.15 5.63
N ILE A 274 -10.65 -3.15 5.29
CA ILE A 274 -12.00 -3.23 5.83
C ILE A 274 -12.31 -4.65 6.25
N TYR A 275 -12.42 -4.87 7.56
CA TYR A 275 -12.84 -6.13 8.18
C TYR A 275 -14.31 -6.03 8.60
N ALA A 276 -15.21 -5.97 7.60
CA ALA A 276 -16.65 -5.83 7.83
C ALA A 276 -17.30 -7.15 8.29
N GLU A 277 -18.46 -7.03 8.99
CA GLU A 277 -19.26 -8.15 9.45
C GLU A 277 -20.22 -8.70 8.36
N ASN A 278 -20.17 -8.18 7.14
CA ASN A 278 -21.07 -8.51 6.04
C ASN A 278 -20.35 -8.44 4.68
N HIS A 279 -21.04 -8.90 3.62
CA HIS A 279 -20.57 -8.88 2.24
C HIS A 279 -21.13 -7.68 1.43
N GLU A 280 -21.49 -6.60 2.12
CA GLU A 280 -21.95 -5.38 1.45
C GLU A 280 -20.82 -4.70 0.69
N SER A 281 -21.16 -3.78 -0.21
CA SER A 281 -20.22 -3.08 -1.09
C SER A 281 -19.20 -2.20 -0.35
N GLN A 282 -19.45 -1.87 0.91
CA GLN A 282 -18.67 -0.91 1.70
C GLN A 282 -18.65 0.50 1.07
N ILE A 283 -19.71 0.87 0.36
CA ILE A 283 -19.81 2.12 -0.41
C ILE A 283 -19.51 3.37 0.41
N SER A 284 -19.84 3.37 1.67
CA SER A 284 -19.55 4.50 2.58
C SER A 284 -18.05 4.74 2.72
N LYS A 285 -17.26 3.67 2.89
CA LYS A 285 -15.79 3.70 2.97
C LYS A 285 -15.18 4.07 1.62
N PHE A 286 -15.69 3.49 0.53
CA PHE A 286 -15.28 3.83 -0.83
C PHE A 286 -15.46 5.33 -1.14
N ASN A 287 -16.62 5.89 -0.84
CA ASN A 287 -16.89 7.30 -1.02
C ASN A 287 -16.06 8.20 -0.10
N ASN A 288 -15.77 7.75 1.12
CA ASN A 288 -14.87 8.47 2.02
C ASN A 288 -13.44 8.53 1.47
N ALA A 289 -12.93 7.43 0.92
CA ALA A 289 -11.61 7.38 0.29
C ALA A 289 -11.50 8.37 -0.89
N LYS A 290 -12.56 8.56 -1.68
CA LYS A 290 -12.62 9.59 -2.73
C LYS A 290 -12.37 11.02 -2.21
N ASN A 291 -12.69 11.28 -0.95
CA ASN A 291 -12.56 12.62 -0.35
C ASN A 291 -11.17 12.88 0.26
N TYR A 292 -10.23 11.93 0.21
CA TYR A 292 -8.87 12.14 0.71
C TYR A 292 -8.07 13.11 -0.17
N THR A 293 -8.34 13.10 -1.46
CA THR A 293 -7.72 13.94 -2.47
C THR A 293 -8.76 14.75 -3.27
N SER A 294 -8.30 15.78 -4.00
CA SER A 294 -9.09 16.47 -5.03
C SER A 294 -8.90 15.85 -6.42
N ASP A 295 -7.84 15.04 -6.60
CA ASP A 295 -7.55 14.36 -7.85
C ASP A 295 -8.38 13.07 -7.97
N GLU A 296 -8.67 12.68 -9.19
CA GLU A 296 -9.29 11.38 -9.44
C GLU A 296 -8.22 10.28 -9.31
N LYS A 297 -8.29 9.53 -8.21
CA LYS A 297 -7.43 8.37 -7.96
C LYS A 297 -8.24 7.08 -8.01
N MET A 298 -7.62 6.01 -8.50
CA MET A 298 -8.16 4.66 -8.36
C MET A 298 -8.22 4.26 -6.88
N ILE A 299 -9.25 3.53 -6.47
CA ILE A 299 -9.47 3.16 -5.07
C ILE A 299 -9.60 1.65 -4.95
N ALA A 300 -8.82 1.07 -4.05
CA ALA A 300 -8.75 -0.37 -3.82
C ALA A 300 -9.18 -0.76 -2.39
N LEU A 301 -9.63 -1.99 -2.24
CA LEU A 301 -9.80 -2.66 -0.97
C LEU A 301 -8.57 -3.55 -0.75
N SER A 302 -7.59 -3.02 0.01
CA SER A 302 -6.25 -3.61 0.11
C SER A 302 -6.10 -4.67 1.19
N GLU A 303 -7.08 -4.75 2.10
CA GLU A 303 -7.26 -5.89 3.00
C GLU A 303 -8.75 -6.08 3.31
N ASN A 304 -9.17 -7.32 3.37
CA ASN A 304 -10.51 -7.67 3.81
C ASN A 304 -10.58 -9.07 4.43
N GLY A 305 -11.52 -9.24 5.35
CA GLY A 305 -11.96 -10.55 5.79
C GLY A 305 -13.05 -11.06 4.86
N ARG A 306 -14.28 -10.51 4.97
CA ARG A 306 -15.39 -10.82 4.05
C ARG A 306 -15.21 -10.12 2.72
N ILE A 307 -15.38 -10.87 1.63
CA ILE A 307 -15.30 -10.34 0.27
C ILE A 307 -16.62 -9.64 -0.05
N PRO A 308 -16.64 -8.37 -0.47
CA PRO A 308 -17.85 -7.72 -0.96
C PRO A 308 -18.43 -8.46 -2.16
N LEU A 309 -19.73 -8.75 -2.14
CA LEU A 309 -20.38 -9.40 -3.28
C LEU A 309 -20.38 -8.49 -4.51
N PRO A 310 -20.06 -9.04 -5.70
CA PRO A 310 -20.03 -8.28 -6.95
C PRO A 310 -21.35 -7.54 -7.24
N GLU A 311 -22.49 -8.18 -6.94
CA GLU A 311 -23.82 -7.61 -7.12
C GLU A 311 -24.04 -6.38 -6.22
N ASN A 312 -23.56 -6.44 -4.97
CA ASN A 312 -23.63 -5.31 -4.04
C ASN A 312 -22.73 -4.16 -4.53
N MET A 313 -21.49 -4.48 -4.96
CA MET A 313 -20.59 -3.48 -5.53
C MET A 313 -21.18 -2.78 -6.77
N GLN A 314 -21.86 -3.52 -7.64
CA GLN A 314 -22.53 -2.97 -8.81
C GLN A 314 -23.73 -2.10 -8.45
N LYS A 315 -24.61 -2.62 -7.61
CA LYS A 315 -25.82 -1.94 -7.15
C LYS A 315 -25.50 -0.58 -6.53
N ASP A 316 -24.47 -0.52 -5.71
CA ASP A 316 -24.11 0.68 -4.96
C ASP A 316 -23.06 1.56 -5.68
N ASN A 317 -22.55 1.11 -6.83
CA ASN A 317 -21.44 1.73 -7.56
C ASN A 317 -20.15 1.86 -6.74
N GLY A 318 -19.92 0.92 -5.81
CA GLY A 318 -18.71 0.79 -5.00
C GLY A 318 -17.68 -0.12 -5.67
N LYS A 319 -17.15 0.30 -6.81
CA LYS A 319 -16.28 -0.52 -7.66
C LYS A 319 -14.84 -0.43 -7.21
N TRP A 320 -14.49 -1.23 -6.21
CA TRP A 320 -13.11 -1.38 -5.77
C TRP A 320 -12.22 -1.88 -6.90
N LEU A 321 -11.05 -1.27 -7.09
CA LEU A 321 -10.09 -1.69 -8.12
C LEU A 321 -9.66 -3.15 -7.93
N TRP A 322 -9.46 -3.56 -6.68
CA TRP A 322 -9.31 -4.96 -6.26
C TRP A 322 -9.88 -5.16 -4.86
N PHE A 323 -10.13 -6.40 -4.49
CA PHE A 323 -10.21 -6.85 -3.11
C PHE A 323 -9.01 -7.72 -2.77
N MET A 324 -8.60 -7.75 -1.50
CA MET A 324 -7.46 -8.53 -1.03
C MET A 324 -7.84 -9.27 0.25
N THR A 325 -8.23 -10.54 0.13
CA THR A 325 -8.51 -11.35 1.30
C THR A 325 -7.22 -11.60 2.09
N TRP A 326 -7.28 -11.36 3.41
CA TRP A 326 -6.11 -11.62 4.25
C TRP A 326 -5.83 -13.12 4.36
N ASN A 327 -4.63 -13.48 4.80
CA ASN A 327 -4.21 -14.87 4.93
C ASN A 327 -4.80 -15.57 6.17
N ASP A 328 -4.66 -16.88 6.23
CA ASP A 328 -5.06 -17.68 7.36
C ASP A 328 -3.99 -17.65 8.45
N GLY A 329 -4.31 -17.13 9.63
CA GLY A 329 -3.40 -17.02 10.77
C GLY A 329 -3.38 -18.25 11.67
N ASP A 330 -4.44 -19.06 11.63
CA ASP A 330 -4.59 -20.25 12.47
C ASP A 330 -4.76 -21.50 11.59
N GLN A 331 -3.78 -22.38 11.62
CA GLN A 331 -3.78 -23.62 10.85
C GLN A 331 -4.76 -24.68 11.37
N SER A 332 -5.39 -24.47 12.51
CA SER A 332 -6.42 -25.38 13.05
C SER A 332 -7.76 -25.31 12.30
N GLY A 333 -7.94 -24.32 11.42
CA GLY A 333 -9.09 -24.25 10.49
C GLY A 333 -10.42 -23.84 11.12
N THR A 334 -10.45 -23.28 12.33
CA THR A 334 -11.71 -23.13 13.06
C THR A 334 -12.15 -21.70 13.38
N ASN A 335 -11.40 -20.65 13.01
CA ASN A 335 -11.60 -19.38 13.69
C ASN A 335 -11.57 -18.12 12.90
N GLU A 336 -11.80 -17.04 13.65
CA GLU A 336 -11.71 -15.62 13.36
C GLU A 336 -10.34 -15.17 12.82
N SER A 337 -9.31 -16.05 12.84
CA SER A 337 -7.99 -15.80 12.25
C SER A 337 -7.82 -16.41 10.87
N ASN A 338 -8.77 -17.20 10.36
CA ASN A 338 -8.68 -17.80 9.02
C ASN A 338 -9.67 -17.10 8.09
N PHE A 339 -9.13 -16.21 7.27
CA PHE A 339 -9.95 -15.38 6.39
C PHE A 339 -10.38 -16.11 5.12
N TRP A 340 -9.67 -17.15 4.72
CA TRP A 340 -10.01 -17.98 3.58
C TRP A 340 -10.57 -19.34 3.97
N GLU A 341 -9.90 -20.07 4.85
CA GLU A 341 -10.30 -21.44 5.21
C GLU A 341 -11.51 -21.44 6.16
N GLY A 342 -12.40 -22.43 6.01
CA GLY A 342 -13.64 -22.49 6.76
C GLY A 342 -14.72 -21.57 6.20
N SER A 343 -15.80 -21.37 6.99
CA SER A 343 -17.01 -20.62 6.58
C SER A 343 -17.26 -19.35 7.39
N TYR A 344 -16.38 -19.01 8.33
CA TYR A 344 -16.61 -17.88 9.23
C TYR A 344 -16.65 -16.53 8.48
N TYR A 345 -15.68 -16.28 7.61
CA TYR A 345 -15.65 -15.05 6.80
C TYR A 345 -16.33 -15.25 5.46
N ASN A 346 -15.99 -16.30 4.75
CA ASN A 346 -16.44 -16.53 3.39
C ASN A 346 -16.86 -18.00 3.22
N GLU A 347 -18.14 -18.27 3.10
CA GLU A 347 -18.65 -19.60 2.78
C GLU A 347 -18.17 -20.02 1.38
N ASP A 348 -18.07 -21.33 1.12
CA ASP A 348 -17.61 -21.84 -0.18
C ASP A 348 -18.52 -21.41 -1.34
N SER A 349 -19.82 -21.26 -1.07
CA SER A 349 -20.78 -20.68 -2.02
C SER A 349 -20.41 -19.24 -2.41
N ILE A 350 -19.99 -18.41 -1.44
CA ILE A 350 -19.56 -17.03 -1.66
C ILE A 350 -18.25 -17.02 -2.46
N LYS A 351 -17.24 -17.81 -2.03
CA LYS A 351 -15.95 -17.92 -2.74
C LYS A 351 -16.17 -18.28 -4.20
N THR A 352 -16.94 -19.33 -4.46
CA THR A 352 -17.24 -19.79 -5.83
C THR A 352 -18.02 -18.74 -6.62
N ALA A 353 -19.06 -18.13 -6.04
CA ALA A 353 -19.83 -17.10 -6.70
C ALA A 353 -18.98 -15.89 -7.10
N VAL A 354 -18.14 -15.39 -6.17
CA VAL A 354 -17.26 -14.24 -6.43
C VAL A 354 -16.25 -14.57 -7.53
N TYR A 355 -15.51 -15.68 -7.42
CA TYR A 355 -14.44 -16.01 -8.38
C TYR A 355 -14.93 -16.47 -9.76
N SER A 356 -16.22 -16.78 -9.91
CA SER A 356 -16.87 -17.09 -11.20
C SER A 356 -17.65 -15.92 -11.79
N HIS A 357 -17.73 -14.77 -11.10
CA HIS A 357 -18.54 -13.65 -11.52
C HIS A 357 -17.87 -12.85 -12.64
N GLU A 358 -18.62 -12.46 -13.69
CA GLU A 358 -18.13 -11.75 -14.89
C GLU A 358 -17.40 -10.41 -14.61
N ASN A 359 -17.68 -9.77 -13.47
CA ASN A 359 -17.07 -8.52 -13.05
C ASN A 359 -15.85 -8.70 -12.14
N ILE A 360 -15.47 -9.93 -11.82
CA ILE A 360 -14.26 -10.25 -11.07
C ILE A 360 -13.24 -10.83 -12.02
N ILE A 361 -12.07 -10.19 -12.05
CA ILE A 361 -10.94 -10.63 -12.86
C ILE A 361 -10.08 -11.58 -12.04
N THR A 362 -9.87 -12.77 -12.54
CA THR A 362 -8.97 -13.79 -12.01
C THR A 362 -7.71 -13.90 -12.86
N LEU A 363 -6.71 -14.69 -12.43
CA LEU A 363 -5.41 -14.79 -13.11
C LEU A 363 -5.54 -15.16 -14.60
N ASP A 364 -6.41 -16.09 -14.94
CA ASP A 364 -6.60 -16.59 -16.31
C ASP A 364 -7.21 -15.54 -17.25
N GLU A 365 -7.86 -14.51 -16.71
CA GLU A 365 -8.45 -13.40 -17.46
C GLU A 365 -7.48 -12.22 -17.67
N LEU A 366 -6.33 -12.20 -16.96
CA LEU A 366 -5.34 -11.15 -17.16
C LEU A 366 -4.78 -11.16 -18.59
N PRO A 367 -4.62 -9.98 -19.21
CA PRO A 367 -3.91 -9.88 -20.49
C PRO A 367 -2.43 -10.20 -20.30
N ASN A 368 -1.69 -10.26 -21.39
CA ASN A 368 -0.23 -10.29 -21.30
C ASN A 368 0.28 -8.91 -20.85
N LEU A 369 0.54 -8.77 -19.54
CA LEU A 369 0.96 -7.50 -18.94
C LEU A 369 2.32 -7.01 -19.45
N THR A 370 3.21 -7.89 -19.91
CA THR A 370 4.52 -7.49 -20.43
C THR A 370 4.47 -6.92 -21.85
N SER A 371 3.38 -7.13 -22.56
CA SER A 371 3.13 -6.59 -23.90
C SER A 371 1.92 -5.65 -23.96
N TYR A 372 1.30 -5.33 -22.83
CA TYR A 372 0.21 -4.34 -22.78
C TYR A 372 0.70 -2.96 -23.27
N PRO A 373 -0.12 -2.12 -23.93
CA PRO A 373 0.30 -0.83 -24.45
C PRO A 373 0.93 0.10 -23.41
N LEU A 374 1.94 0.86 -23.82
CA LEU A 374 2.59 1.90 -23.00
C LEU A 374 1.90 3.26 -23.07
N GLN A 375 0.87 3.37 -23.93
CA GLN A 375 0.11 4.61 -24.16
C GLN A 375 -1.31 4.46 -23.66
#